data_3f7df07b9e2058df9368d1b5d07b0bec
#
_entry.id   3f7df07b9e2058df9368d1b5d07b0bec
#
_cell.length_a   1.000
_cell.length_b   1.000
_cell.length_c   1.000
_cell.angle_alpha   90.00
_cell.angle_beta   90.00
_cell.angle_gamma   90.00
#
_symmetry.space_group_name_H-M   'P 1'
#
loop_
_entity.id
_entity.type
_entity.pdbx_description
1 polymer ?
#
loop_
_entity_poly.entity_id
_entity_poly.type
_entity_poly.pdbx_seq_one_letter_code
_entity_poly.pdbx_strand_id
1 'polypeptide(L)'
;MALSGLVTTMPDSTNSVPHVCLFILKFGDGGVERMMVNIARGLSLIGVKVDFIIKNSNAPYLHLLPERVRVIKFPVAKQSDSLPRLLDYLQQNDPDILLTAKTRDDEIAMQARQRQNGKTRFYLRPGTALVSRMEARGMGRLRRWLKTRNLVKLFNQTDGVVAVSQGVANEVMALSGIPADRINVIKNPTITPELYELSQAELPDPWLAEDQPPVILGIGGLRRQKDFPTLLRAFAQLRRQQPCRLMILGQGNKEAQLKQLAGELAIEEDFRLVGFVDNPYVYLKHAGLFVLSSLWEGSPNVLTEALALGTPSVSTDCPSGPFEITRAGEVAPLVEVGDVDGLAKAMLQTLNEPLDPKKLQSAVSEYTLERSARSYLAAFGLTAPVAADG
;
A
#
# COMPACT_ATOMS: atom_id res chain seq x y z
N MET A 1 -28.42 -35.56 48.88
CA MET A 1 -28.15 -34.21 48.36
C MET A 1 -27.31 -34.35 47.08
N ALA A 2 -27.99 -34.23 45.96
CA ALA A 2 -27.36 -34.38 44.62
C ALA A 2 -26.90 -32.98 44.11
N LEU A 3 -25.61 -32.87 43.82
CA LEU A 3 -25.05 -31.69 43.16
C LEU A 3 -25.27 -31.87 41.66
N SER A 4 -26.20 -31.12 41.11
CA SER A 4 -26.40 -30.99 39.65
C SER A 4 -25.32 -30.10 39.06
N GLY A 5 -24.41 -30.69 38.31
CA GLY A 5 -23.43 -29.95 37.52
C GLY A 5 -24.09 -29.20 36.35
N LEU A 6 -23.95 -27.87 36.36
CA LEU A 6 -24.25 -27.03 35.20
C LEU A 6 -23.20 -27.31 34.10
N VAL A 7 -23.59 -28.06 33.08
CA VAL A 7 -22.87 -28.16 31.83
C VAL A 7 -23.14 -26.86 31.06
N THR A 8 -22.16 -25.96 31.07
CA THR A 8 -22.17 -24.79 30.21
C THR A 8 -21.87 -25.27 28.78
N THR A 9 -22.91 -25.42 27.99
CA THR A 9 -22.76 -25.66 26.53
C THR A 9 -22.14 -24.41 25.91
N MET A 10 -20.89 -24.53 25.48
CA MET A 10 -20.29 -23.57 24.54
C MET A 10 -21.17 -23.53 23.27
N PRO A 11 -21.40 -22.33 22.69
CA PRO A 11 -22.16 -22.27 21.45
C PRO A 11 -21.38 -23.03 20.35
N ASP A 12 -22.06 -23.94 19.66
CA ASP A 12 -21.59 -24.61 18.46
C ASP A 12 -21.04 -23.59 17.50
N SER A 13 -19.71 -23.55 17.35
CA SER A 13 -19.06 -22.84 16.25
C SER A 13 -19.37 -23.62 14.98
N THR A 14 -20.47 -23.26 14.31
CA THR A 14 -20.72 -23.69 12.93
C THR A 14 -19.49 -23.35 12.09
N ASN A 15 -18.84 -24.38 11.59
CA ASN A 15 -17.59 -24.35 10.81
C ASN A 15 -17.87 -23.77 9.41
N SER A 16 -18.54 -22.61 9.31
CA SER A 16 -18.83 -21.95 8.05
C SER A 16 -17.56 -21.23 7.57
N VAL A 17 -17.22 -21.44 6.29
CA VAL A 17 -16.11 -20.76 5.64
C VAL A 17 -16.31 -19.22 5.74
N PRO A 18 -15.37 -18.46 6.31
CA PRO A 18 -15.47 -17.01 6.39
C PRO A 18 -15.69 -16.38 5.01
N HIS A 19 -16.56 -15.38 4.94
CA HIS A 19 -16.91 -14.70 3.71
C HIS A 19 -16.55 -13.20 3.79
N VAL A 20 -15.58 -12.77 3.00
CA VAL A 20 -15.09 -11.38 2.96
C VAL A 20 -15.42 -10.74 1.62
N CYS A 21 -16.07 -9.59 1.66
CA CYS A 21 -16.33 -8.75 0.49
C CYS A 21 -15.34 -7.57 0.45
N LEU A 22 -14.60 -7.44 -0.65
CA LEU A 22 -13.76 -6.30 -0.94
C LEU A 22 -14.49 -5.36 -1.90
N PHE A 23 -14.74 -4.12 -1.46
CA PHE A 23 -15.55 -3.15 -2.20
C PHE A 23 -14.68 -1.97 -2.65
N ILE A 24 -14.37 -1.90 -3.96
CA ILE A 24 -13.55 -0.85 -4.57
C ILE A 24 -14.05 -0.52 -5.98
N LEU A 25 -14.90 0.48 -6.12
CA LEU A 25 -15.57 0.78 -7.37
C LEU A 25 -14.65 1.43 -8.41
N LYS A 26 -13.91 2.48 -8.03
CA LYS A 26 -12.99 3.13 -8.95
C LYS A 26 -11.64 2.40 -8.92
N PHE A 27 -11.41 1.58 -9.92
CA PHE A 27 -10.18 0.82 -10.08
C PHE A 27 -9.22 1.53 -11.06
N GLY A 28 -7.98 1.74 -10.66
CA GLY A 28 -6.89 2.30 -11.45
C GLY A 28 -5.63 1.45 -11.31
N ASP A 29 -4.51 1.99 -11.73
CA ASP A 29 -3.16 1.39 -11.72
C ASP A 29 -2.36 1.68 -10.44
N GLY A 30 -3.02 2.20 -9.41
CA GLY A 30 -2.36 2.64 -8.17
C GLY A 30 -2.03 1.51 -7.20
N GLY A 31 -1.17 1.83 -6.22
CA GLY A 31 -0.76 0.89 -5.18
C GLY A 31 -1.90 0.42 -4.27
N VAL A 32 -2.96 1.22 -4.08
CA VAL A 32 -4.13 0.82 -3.28
C VAL A 32 -4.88 -0.32 -3.96
N GLU A 33 -5.10 -0.20 -5.27
CA GLU A 33 -5.79 -1.19 -6.08
C GLU A 33 -5.03 -2.52 -6.10
N ARG A 34 -3.72 -2.45 -6.34
CA ARG A 34 -2.86 -3.64 -6.31
C ARG A 34 -2.89 -4.33 -4.93
N MET A 35 -2.88 -3.54 -3.84
CA MET A 35 -2.99 -4.12 -2.49
C MET A 35 -4.35 -4.77 -2.23
N MET A 36 -5.46 -4.21 -2.72
CA MET A 36 -6.77 -4.85 -2.59
C MET A 36 -6.82 -6.19 -3.33
N VAL A 37 -6.21 -6.29 -4.52
CA VAL A 37 -6.05 -7.56 -5.24
C VAL A 37 -5.19 -8.54 -4.43
N ASN A 38 -4.06 -8.10 -3.89
CA ASN A 38 -3.20 -8.96 -3.08
C ASN A 38 -3.87 -9.43 -1.78
N ILE A 39 -4.70 -8.59 -1.14
CA ILE A 39 -5.52 -8.99 0.01
C ILE A 39 -6.51 -10.09 -0.40
N ALA A 40 -7.21 -9.91 -1.54
CA ALA A 40 -8.11 -10.93 -2.06
C ALA A 40 -7.39 -12.27 -2.33
N ARG A 41 -6.22 -12.20 -2.95
CA ARG A 41 -5.36 -13.36 -3.21
C ARG A 41 -4.95 -14.06 -1.92
N GLY A 42 -4.44 -13.30 -0.96
CA GLY A 42 -3.98 -13.83 0.33
C GLY A 42 -5.12 -14.49 1.12
N LEU A 43 -6.28 -13.83 1.22
CA LEU A 43 -7.46 -14.40 1.88
C LEU A 43 -7.95 -15.68 1.17
N SER A 44 -7.99 -15.64 -0.15
CA SER A 44 -8.35 -16.79 -0.96
C SER A 44 -7.36 -17.94 -0.78
N LEU A 45 -6.05 -17.67 -0.68
CA LEU A 45 -5.00 -18.67 -0.47
C LEU A 45 -5.21 -19.47 0.83
N ILE A 46 -5.68 -18.83 1.88
CA ILE A 46 -5.96 -19.47 3.17
C ILE A 46 -7.41 -19.97 3.31
N GLY A 47 -8.12 -20.16 2.19
CA GLY A 47 -9.42 -20.81 2.15
C GLY A 47 -10.64 -19.92 2.44
N VAL A 48 -10.47 -18.61 2.55
CA VAL A 48 -11.58 -17.65 2.76
C VAL A 48 -12.36 -17.48 1.46
N LYS A 49 -13.70 -17.46 1.54
CA LYS A 49 -14.57 -17.06 0.44
C LYS A 49 -14.44 -15.55 0.22
N VAL A 50 -14.06 -15.15 -1.00
CA VAL A 50 -13.81 -13.74 -1.32
C VAL A 50 -14.69 -13.29 -2.48
N ASP A 51 -15.43 -12.21 -2.24
CA ASP A 51 -16.12 -11.44 -3.28
C ASP A 51 -15.37 -10.12 -3.51
N PHE A 52 -15.18 -9.76 -4.76
CA PHE A 52 -14.46 -8.55 -5.16
C PHE A 52 -15.38 -7.67 -6.03
N ILE A 53 -15.93 -6.60 -5.42
CA ILE A 53 -16.90 -5.71 -6.12
C ILE A 53 -16.14 -4.54 -6.74
N ILE A 54 -16.31 -4.39 -8.07
CA ILE A 54 -15.72 -3.32 -8.88
C ILE A 54 -16.77 -2.68 -9.79
N LYS A 55 -16.44 -1.50 -10.34
CA LYS A 55 -17.32 -0.83 -11.31
C LYS A 55 -17.10 -1.35 -12.75
N ASN A 56 -15.84 -1.48 -13.18
CA ASN A 56 -15.49 -1.74 -14.58
C ASN A 56 -14.78 -3.10 -14.74
N SER A 57 -14.90 -3.68 -15.95
CA SER A 57 -14.25 -4.96 -16.30
C SER A 57 -12.77 -4.86 -16.67
N ASN A 58 -12.31 -3.70 -17.12
CA ASN A 58 -10.92 -3.48 -17.57
C ASN A 58 -10.06 -2.88 -16.45
N ALA A 59 -10.13 -3.47 -15.26
CA ALA A 59 -9.32 -3.04 -14.13
C ALA A 59 -7.94 -3.71 -14.20
N PRO A 60 -6.84 -2.95 -14.08
CA PRO A 60 -5.50 -3.51 -13.96
C PRO A 60 -5.44 -4.50 -12.80
N TYR A 61 -4.54 -5.45 -12.87
CA TYR A 61 -4.30 -6.48 -11.81
C TYR A 61 -5.41 -7.53 -11.62
N LEU A 62 -6.59 -7.43 -12.24
CA LEU A 62 -7.64 -8.45 -12.06
C LEU A 62 -7.23 -9.83 -12.57
N HIS A 63 -6.35 -9.89 -13.55
CA HIS A 63 -5.78 -11.14 -14.07
C HIS A 63 -4.94 -11.91 -13.04
N LEU A 64 -4.53 -11.24 -11.94
CA LEU A 64 -3.82 -11.86 -10.83
C LEU A 64 -4.75 -12.54 -9.82
N LEU A 65 -6.06 -12.31 -9.90
CA LEU A 65 -7.02 -12.94 -8.98
C LEU A 65 -7.20 -14.43 -9.31
N PRO A 66 -7.15 -15.33 -8.30
CA PRO A 66 -7.51 -16.73 -8.49
C PRO A 66 -8.96 -16.90 -8.94
N GLU A 67 -9.27 -17.92 -9.74
CA GLU A 67 -10.63 -18.20 -10.23
C GLU A 67 -11.68 -18.33 -9.13
N ARG A 68 -11.28 -18.78 -7.95
CA ARG A 68 -12.15 -18.90 -6.76
C ARG A 68 -12.54 -17.55 -6.14
N VAL A 69 -11.92 -16.43 -6.53
CA VAL A 69 -12.36 -15.07 -6.14
C VAL A 69 -13.48 -14.63 -7.09
N ARG A 70 -14.67 -14.45 -6.55
CA ARG A 70 -15.83 -14.02 -7.33
C ARG A 70 -15.77 -12.51 -7.61
N VAL A 71 -15.50 -12.12 -8.84
CA VAL A 71 -15.51 -10.71 -9.26
C VAL A 71 -16.93 -10.29 -9.64
N ILE A 72 -17.47 -9.30 -8.93
CA ILE A 72 -18.84 -8.77 -9.13
C ILE A 72 -18.74 -7.37 -9.72
N LYS A 73 -19.40 -7.15 -10.86
CA LYS A 73 -19.38 -5.88 -11.56
C LYS A 73 -20.66 -5.09 -11.26
N PHE A 74 -20.49 -3.84 -10.80
CA PHE A 74 -21.56 -2.89 -10.63
C PHE A 74 -21.56 -1.91 -11.80
N PRO A 75 -22.32 -2.15 -12.88
CA PRO A 75 -22.38 -1.28 -14.06
C PRO A 75 -23.20 -0.01 -13.75
N VAL A 76 -22.58 0.95 -13.06
CA VAL A 76 -23.21 2.21 -12.67
C VAL A 76 -22.55 3.39 -13.36
N ALA A 77 -23.34 4.41 -13.74
CA ALA A 77 -22.81 5.63 -14.37
C ALA A 77 -22.00 6.43 -13.35
N LYS A 78 -22.57 6.72 -12.20
CA LYS A 78 -21.93 7.41 -11.07
C LYS A 78 -21.69 6.42 -9.93
N GLN A 79 -20.64 6.66 -9.17
CA GLN A 79 -20.28 5.85 -8.00
C GLN A 79 -21.40 5.86 -6.93
N SER A 80 -22.09 6.99 -6.74
CA SER A 80 -23.26 7.11 -5.86
C SER A 80 -24.40 6.15 -6.18
N ASP A 81 -24.55 5.77 -7.46
CA ASP A 81 -25.65 4.92 -7.91
C ASP A 81 -25.45 3.44 -7.54
N SER A 82 -24.31 3.11 -6.95
CA SER A 82 -23.99 1.75 -6.50
C SER A 82 -24.67 1.36 -5.17
N LEU A 83 -25.17 2.31 -4.40
CA LEU A 83 -25.75 2.03 -3.07
C LEU A 83 -26.92 1.03 -3.12
N PRO A 84 -27.94 1.14 -4.01
CA PRO A 84 -28.99 0.13 -4.09
C PRO A 84 -28.43 -1.27 -4.40
N ARG A 85 -27.49 -1.36 -5.35
CA ARG A 85 -26.85 -2.64 -5.72
C ARG A 85 -26.04 -3.23 -4.57
N LEU A 86 -25.40 -2.39 -3.77
CA LEU A 86 -24.66 -2.85 -2.59
C LEU A 86 -25.64 -3.39 -1.52
N LEU A 87 -26.79 -2.75 -1.33
CA LEU A 87 -27.84 -3.24 -0.41
C LEU A 87 -28.40 -4.57 -0.87
N ASP A 88 -28.73 -4.71 -2.17
CA ASP A 88 -29.21 -5.97 -2.77
C ASP A 88 -28.14 -7.08 -2.60
N TYR A 89 -26.86 -6.77 -2.85
CA TYR A 89 -25.76 -7.71 -2.65
C TYR A 89 -25.66 -8.17 -1.20
N LEU A 90 -25.69 -7.24 -0.24
CA LEU A 90 -25.61 -7.54 1.19
C LEU A 90 -26.78 -8.41 1.64
N GLN A 91 -27.99 -8.12 1.20
CA GLN A 91 -29.19 -8.91 1.51
C GLN A 91 -29.11 -10.34 0.95
N GLN A 92 -28.54 -10.51 -0.23
CA GLN A 92 -28.46 -11.83 -0.90
C GLN A 92 -27.30 -12.70 -0.42
N ASN A 93 -26.18 -12.09 -0.03
CA ASN A 93 -24.92 -12.80 0.22
C ASN A 93 -24.48 -12.77 1.68
N ASP A 94 -24.94 -11.81 2.48
CA ASP A 94 -24.67 -11.61 3.92
C ASP A 94 -23.20 -11.95 4.32
N PRO A 95 -22.19 -11.30 3.69
CA PRO A 95 -20.79 -11.58 4.01
C PRO A 95 -20.50 -11.22 5.47
N ASP A 96 -19.54 -11.90 6.09
CA ASP A 96 -19.11 -11.57 7.45
C ASP A 96 -18.49 -10.18 7.53
N ILE A 97 -17.72 -9.81 6.49
CA ILE A 97 -16.97 -8.55 6.42
C ILE A 97 -17.19 -7.87 5.07
N LEU A 98 -17.34 -6.54 5.10
CA LEU A 98 -17.15 -5.67 3.96
C LEU A 98 -15.99 -4.73 4.23
N LEU A 99 -14.92 -4.80 3.41
CA LEU A 99 -13.72 -3.99 3.49
C LEU A 99 -13.65 -2.99 2.33
N THR A 100 -13.42 -1.71 2.64
CA THR A 100 -13.19 -0.64 1.67
C THR A 100 -11.82 0.00 1.85
N ALA A 101 -11.31 0.72 0.83
CA ALA A 101 -9.98 1.36 0.87
C ALA A 101 -9.94 2.77 0.28
N LYS A 102 -11.08 3.34 -0.12
CA LYS A 102 -11.14 4.68 -0.71
C LYS A 102 -12.31 5.46 -0.14
N THR A 103 -12.07 6.71 0.23
CA THR A 103 -13.05 7.57 0.93
C THR A 103 -14.45 7.61 0.29
N ARG A 104 -14.54 7.58 -1.04
CA ARG A 104 -15.85 7.55 -1.71
C ARG A 104 -16.57 6.21 -1.57
N ASP A 105 -15.81 5.12 -1.57
CA ASP A 105 -16.35 3.78 -1.33
C ASP A 105 -16.72 3.64 0.15
N ASP A 106 -15.91 4.23 1.05
CA ASP A 106 -16.20 4.30 2.49
C ASP A 106 -17.53 5.01 2.78
N GLU A 107 -17.81 6.14 2.08
CA GLU A 107 -19.06 6.88 2.21
C GLU A 107 -20.27 6.04 1.81
N ILE A 108 -20.18 5.27 0.71
CA ILE A 108 -21.24 4.38 0.24
C ILE A 108 -21.43 3.21 1.19
N ALA A 109 -20.34 2.60 1.65
CA ALA A 109 -20.37 1.50 2.60
C ALA A 109 -21.03 1.91 3.95
N MET A 110 -20.72 3.11 4.47
CA MET A 110 -21.38 3.60 5.69
C MET A 110 -22.86 3.91 5.50
N GLN A 111 -23.28 4.37 4.31
CA GLN A 111 -24.70 4.51 3.99
C GLN A 111 -25.42 3.15 3.88
N ALA A 112 -24.75 2.13 3.33
CA ALA A 112 -25.29 0.77 3.29
C ALA A 112 -25.40 0.18 4.71
N ARG A 113 -24.37 0.37 5.55
CA ARG A 113 -24.38 -0.06 6.95
C ARG A 113 -25.58 0.47 7.74
N GLN A 114 -25.95 1.74 7.53
CA GLN A 114 -27.09 2.35 8.22
C GLN A 114 -28.45 1.82 7.75
N ARG A 115 -28.52 1.19 6.57
CA ARG A 115 -29.78 0.75 5.93
C ARG A 115 -29.95 -0.76 5.87
N GLN A 116 -28.87 -1.51 6.10
CA GLN A 116 -28.92 -2.97 6.16
C GLN A 116 -29.38 -3.48 7.53
N ASN A 117 -30.01 -4.65 7.54
CA ASN A 117 -30.38 -5.40 8.76
C ASN A 117 -29.56 -6.68 8.95
N GLY A 118 -28.55 -6.93 8.09
CA GLY A 118 -27.69 -8.10 8.14
C GLY A 118 -26.60 -8.02 9.20
N LYS A 119 -25.85 -9.10 9.35
CA LYS A 119 -24.74 -9.23 10.33
C LYS A 119 -23.38 -8.70 9.81
N THR A 120 -23.31 -8.28 8.53
CA THR A 120 -22.07 -7.83 7.91
C THR A 120 -21.42 -6.70 8.72
N ARG A 121 -20.14 -6.88 9.10
CA ARG A 121 -19.32 -5.86 9.73
C ARG A 121 -18.52 -5.09 8.69
N PHE A 122 -18.38 -3.78 8.87
CA PHE A 122 -17.78 -2.87 7.91
C PHE A 122 -16.44 -2.37 8.42
N TYR A 123 -15.40 -2.56 7.61
CA TYR A 123 -14.04 -2.11 7.91
C TYR A 123 -13.53 -1.13 6.86
N LEU A 124 -12.90 -0.06 7.33
CA LEU A 124 -12.26 0.94 6.49
C LEU A 124 -10.74 0.75 6.52
N ARG A 125 -10.10 0.87 5.34
CA ARG A 125 -8.66 0.71 5.19
C ARG A 125 -8.01 1.97 4.62
N PRO A 126 -7.67 2.97 5.46
CA PRO A 126 -6.91 4.14 5.02
C PRO A 126 -5.51 3.73 4.55
N GLY A 127 -5.21 3.99 3.26
CA GLY A 127 -3.95 3.58 2.63
C GLY A 127 -2.85 4.66 2.64
N THR A 128 -3.05 5.79 3.33
CA THR A 128 -2.07 6.91 3.37
C THR A 128 -2.30 7.78 4.58
N ALA A 129 -1.28 8.52 4.99
CA ALA A 129 -1.38 9.59 5.98
C ALA A 129 -2.38 10.67 5.52
N LEU A 130 -3.52 10.77 6.20
CA LEU A 130 -4.67 11.58 5.74
C LEU A 130 -4.45 13.07 6.00
N VAL A 131 -3.95 13.43 7.19
CA VAL A 131 -3.69 14.81 7.60
C VAL A 131 -2.53 15.38 6.81
N SER A 132 -1.40 14.68 6.79
CA SER A 132 -0.21 15.07 6.02
C SER A 132 -0.53 15.31 4.54
N ARG A 133 -1.37 14.44 3.95
CA ARG A 133 -1.86 14.62 2.58
C ARG A 133 -2.72 15.88 2.41
N MET A 134 -3.56 16.23 3.39
CA MET A 134 -4.39 17.45 3.32
C MET A 134 -3.54 18.71 3.45
N GLU A 135 -2.56 18.71 4.34
CA GLU A 135 -1.62 19.82 4.54
C GLU A 135 -0.76 20.07 3.30
N ALA A 136 -0.15 19.02 2.80
CA ALA A 136 0.68 19.09 1.61
C ALA A 136 -0.08 19.56 0.35
N ARG A 137 -1.41 19.38 0.31
CA ARG A 137 -2.25 19.90 -0.79
C ARG A 137 -2.61 21.37 -0.67
N GLY A 138 -2.19 22.05 0.40
CA GLY A 138 -2.50 23.48 0.62
C GLY A 138 -4.01 23.75 0.73
N MET A 139 -4.78 22.81 1.31
CA MET A 139 -6.22 23.00 1.47
C MET A 139 -6.52 24.16 2.43
N GLY A 140 -7.36 25.10 2.00
CA GLY A 140 -7.86 26.17 2.88
C GLY A 140 -8.55 25.63 4.14
N ARG A 141 -8.48 26.38 5.24
CA ARG A 141 -8.94 25.98 6.59
C ARG A 141 -10.36 25.41 6.62
N LEU A 142 -11.31 26.07 5.98
CA LEU A 142 -12.72 25.63 5.95
C LEU A 142 -12.88 24.29 5.23
N ARG A 143 -12.25 24.12 4.06
CA ARG A 143 -12.32 22.88 3.28
C ARG A 143 -11.65 21.72 4.01
N ARG A 144 -10.55 21.99 4.70
CA ARG A 144 -9.86 21.02 5.56
C ARG A 144 -10.76 20.60 6.70
N TRP A 145 -11.39 21.55 7.41
CA TRP A 145 -12.32 21.29 8.51
C TRP A 145 -13.51 20.41 8.08
N LEU A 146 -14.19 20.76 6.97
CA LEU A 146 -15.30 19.97 6.43
C LEU A 146 -14.87 18.53 6.11
N LYS A 147 -13.71 18.37 5.48
CA LYS A 147 -13.19 17.05 5.12
C LYS A 147 -12.82 16.23 6.36
N THR A 148 -12.18 16.85 7.35
CA THR A 148 -11.86 16.24 8.62
C THR A 148 -13.14 15.76 9.31
N ARG A 149 -14.17 16.61 9.41
CA ARG A 149 -15.46 16.26 10.01
C ARG A 149 -16.11 15.04 9.30
N ASN A 150 -16.01 14.97 7.98
CA ASN A 150 -16.53 13.80 7.25
C ASN A 150 -15.72 12.53 7.57
N LEU A 151 -14.40 12.59 7.61
CA LEU A 151 -13.55 11.45 7.98
C LEU A 151 -13.83 10.97 9.42
N VAL A 152 -13.95 11.90 10.38
CA VAL A 152 -14.32 11.59 11.77
C VAL A 152 -15.65 10.81 11.82
N LYS A 153 -16.66 11.29 11.06
CA LYS A 153 -17.95 10.61 10.98
C LYS A 153 -17.81 9.19 10.42
N LEU A 154 -17.04 9.01 9.33
CA LEU A 154 -16.82 7.69 8.71
C LEU A 154 -16.15 6.73 9.70
N PHE A 155 -15.06 7.14 10.34
CA PHE A 155 -14.34 6.27 11.30
C PHE A 155 -15.17 5.91 12.54
N ASN A 156 -16.00 6.83 13.03
CA ASN A 156 -16.86 6.54 14.18
C ASN A 156 -18.05 5.62 13.83
N GLN A 157 -18.44 5.55 12.57
CA GLN A 157 -19.53 4.68 12.11
C GLN A 157 -19.08 3.27 11.70
N THR A 158 -17.78 3.02 11.46
CA THR A 158 -17.27 1.71 11.08
C THR A 158 -17.20 0.73 12.27
N ASP A 159 -17.19 -0.56 12.00
CA ASP A 159 -16.97 -1.59 13.03
C ASP A 159 -15.48 -1.72 13.38
N GLY A 160 -14.59 -1.38 12.45
CA GLY A 160 -13.16 -1.31 12.70
C GLY A 160 -12.39 -0.64 11.57
N VAL A 161 -11.13 -0.33 11.86
CA VAL A 161 -10.18 0.26 10.90
C VAL A 161 -8.98 -0.65 10.74
N VAL A 162 -8.56 -0.87 9.50
CA VAL A 162 -7.29 -1.51 9.19
C VAL A 162 -6.31 -0.46 8.70
N ALA A 163 -5.40 -0.04 9.56
CA ALA A 163 -4.33 0.89 9.22
C ALA A 163 -3.15 0.15 8.57
N VAL A 164 -2.53 0.76 7.57
CA VAL A 164 -1.41 0.15 6.82
C VAL A 164 -0.05 0.35 7.51
N SER A 165 -0.01 1.13 8.59
CA SER A 165 1.17 1.42 9.41
C SER A 165 0.72 1.98 10.76
N GLN A 166 1.60 1.96 11.77
CA GLN A 166 1.33 2.57 13.07
C GLN A 166 1.13 4.09 12.95
N GLY A 167 1.88 4.74 12.06
CA GLY A 167 1.70 6.16 11.80
C GLY A 167 0.30 6.50 11.29
N VAL A 168 -0.26 5.71 10.38
CA VAL A 168 -1.66 5.87 9.91
C VAL A 168 -2.65 5.59 11.04
N ALA A 169 -2.40 4.57 11.89
CA ALA A 169 -3.25 4.27 13.03
C ALA A 169 -3.29 5.44 14.02
N ASN A 170 -2.13 5.97 14.40
CA ASN A 170 -2.00 7.13 15.29
C ASN A 170 -2.74 8.35 14.74
N GLU A 171 -2.61 8.62 13.44
CA GLU A 171 -3.29 9.72 12.77
C GLU A 171 -4.82 9.55 12.77
N VAL A 172 -5.33 8.33 12.55
CA VAL A 172 -6.77 8.02 12.62
C VAL A 172 -7.29 8.19 14.05
N MET A 173 -6.57 7.69 15.07
CA MET A 173 -6.92 7.89 16.49
C MET A 173 -6.98 9.37 16.85
N ALA A 174 -5.94 10.12 16.55
CA ALA A 174 -5.86 11.55 16.84
C ALA A 174 -6.95 12.36 16.13
N LEU A 175 -7.32 11.95 14.91
CA LEU A 175 -8.33 12.62 14.10
C LEU A 175 -9.77 12.36 14.59
N SER A 176 -10.09 11.11 14.93
CA SER A 176 -11.46 10.63 15.11
C SER A 176 -11.84 10.32 16.55
N GLY A 177 -10.85 10.14 17.43
CA GLY A 177 -11.09 9.65 18.78
C GLY A 177 -11.58 8.21 18.87
N ILE A 178 -11.50 7.44 17.77
CA ILE A 178 -11.87 6.02 17.78
C ILE A 178 -10.97 5.24 18.76
N PRO A 179 -11.52 4.33 19.58
CA PRO A 179 -10.73 3.54 20.51
C PRO A 179 -9.67 2.67 19.82
N ALA A 180 -8.52 2.49 20.46
CA ALA A 180 -7.39 1.77 19.89
C ALA A 180 -7.69 0.29 19.56
N ASP A 181 -8.57 -0.35 20.35
CA ASP A 181 -9.02 -1.73 20.15
C ASP A 181 -9.84 -1.94 18.86
N ARG A 182 -10.34 -0.86 18.27
CA ARG A 182 -11.02 -0.87 16.96
C ARG A 182 -10.11 -0.58 15.79
N ILE A 183 -8.80 -0.39 16.03
CA ILE A 183 -7.81 -0.14 14.97
C ILE A 183 -6.79 -1.26 14.96
N ASN A 184 -6.66 -1.93 13.83
CA ASN A 184 -5.67 -2.97 13.62
C ASN A 184 -4.62 -2.48 12.63
N VAL A 185 -3.34 -2.60 12.97
CA VAL A 185 -2.24 -2.30 12.04
C VAL A 185 -1.88 -3.58 11.30
N ILE A 186 -2.08 -3.59 9.99
CA ILE A 186 -1.79 -4.74 9.15
C ILE A 186 -0.87 -4.34 8.01
N LYS A 187 0.27 -5.01 7.93
CA LYS A 187 1.26 -4.82 6.87
C LYS A 187 0.69 -5.17 5.50
N ASN A 188 1.05 -4.36 4.50
CA ASN A 188 0.61 -4.59 3.13
C ASN A 188 1.14 -5.93 2.61
N PRO A 189 0.32 -6.74 1.90
CA PRO A 189 0.77 -7.96 1.21
C PRO A 189 1.53 -7.61 -0.07
N THR A 190 2.73 -7.06 0.08
CA THR A 190 3.53 -6.52 -1.02
C THR A 190 4.40 -7.58 -1.67
N ILE A 191 4.92 -8.51 -0.87
CA ILE A 191 5.81 -9.59 -1.33
C ILE A 191 4.96 -10.73 -1.86
N THR A 192 5.03 -10.93 -3.17
CA THR A 192 4.32 -11.99 -3.91
C THR A 192 5.31 -12.87 -4.65
N PRO A 193 4.93 -14.09 -5.08
CA PRO A 193 5.80 -14.93 -5.89
C PRO A 193 6.29 -14.24 -7.16
N GLU A 194 5.41 -13.50 -7.83
CA GLU A 194 5.70 -12.77 -9.08
C GLU A 194 6.76 -11.68 -8.89
N LEU A 195 6.92 -11.13 -7.67
CA LEU A 195 8.00 -10.17 -7.40
C LEU A 195 9.37 -10.79 -7.69
N TYR A 196 9.59 -12.01 -7.23
CA TYR A 196 10.86 -12.71 -7.45
C TYR A 196 10.99 -13.23 -8.88
N GLU A 197 9.94 -13.82 -9.43
CA GLU A 197 9.91 -14.33 -10.78
C GLU A 197 10.20 -13.23 -11.82
N LEU A 198 9.45 -12.13 -11.78
CA LEU A 198 9.61 -11.01 -12.71
C LEU A 198 10.93 -10.26 -12.51
N SER A 199 11.55 -10.31 -11.34
CA SER A 199 12.87 -9.71 -11.13
C SER A 199 14.00 -10.41 -11.87
N GLN A 200 13.78 -11.64 -12.37
CA GLN A 200 14.75 -12.41 -13.15
C GLN A 200 14.59 -12.20 -14.67
N ALA A 201 13.69 -11.31 -15.08
CA ALA A 201 13.52 -11.01 -16.50
C ALA A 201 14.78 -10.39 -17.12
N GLU A 202 14.88 -10.44 -18.44
CA GLU A 202 15.96 -9.81 -19.19
C GLU A 202 16.09 -8.31 -18.87
N LEU A 203 17.34 -7.80 -18.85
CA LEU A 203 17.62 -6.40 -18.53
C LEU A 203 16.95 -5.48 -19.56
N PRO A 204 16.09 -4.57 -19.11
CA PRO A 204 15.34 -3.70 -19.99
C PRO A 204 16.13 -2.47 -20.49
N ASP A 205 17.27 -2.18 -19.87
CA ASP A 205 18.09 -1.00 -20.17
C ASP A 205 19.58 -1.30 -19.94
N PRO A 206 20.47 -0.97 -20.90
CA PRO A 206 21.90 -1.18 -20.78
C PRO A 206 22.56 -0.49 -19.57
N TRP A 207 21.97 0.57 -19.02
CA TRP A 207 22.49 1.23 -17.83
C TRP A 207 22.50 0.35 -16.58
N LEU A 208 21.69 -0.71 -16.56
CA LEU A 208 21.58 -1.65 -15.45
C LEU A 208 22.58 -2.81 -15.52
N ALA A 209 23.45 -2.86 -16.55
CA ALA A 209 24.46 -3.89 -16.66
C ALA A 209 25.56 -3.71 -15.58
N GLU A 210 26.17 -4.82 -15.15
CA GLU A 210 27.11 -4.84 -14.01
C GLU A 210 28.39 -4.01 -14.23
N ASP A 211 28.80 -3.83 -15.49
CA ASP A 211 29.98 -3.04 -15.90
C ASP A 211 29.71 -1.53 -15.98
N GLN A 212 28.48 -1.12 -15.76
CA GLN A 212 28.05 0.28 -15.84
C GLN A 212 28.11 1.01 -14.49
N PRO A 213 28.20 2.36 -14.50
CA PRO A 213 28.02 3.14 -13.28
C PRO A 213 26.72 2.79 -12.56
N PRO A 214 26.70 2.73 -11.20
CA PRO A 214 25.50 2.33 -10.47
C PRO A 214 24.31 3.24 -10.77
N VAL A 215 23.15 2.62 -10.97
CA VAL A 215 21.90 3.33 -11.19
C VAL A 215 21.21 3.58 -9.86
N ILE A 216 20.91 4.86 -9.60
CA ILE A 216 19.99 5.28 -8.55
C ILE A 216 18.59 5.26 -9.13
N LEU A 217 17.66 4.62 -8.42
CA LEU A 217 16.32 4.37 -8.93
C LEU A 217 15.26 5.05 -8.06
N GLY A 218 14.42 5.88 -8.68
CA GLY A 218 13.18 6.39 -8.09
C GLY A 218 11.97 5.77 -8.78
N ILE A 219 10.94 5.37 -8.01
CA ILE A 219 9.70 4.78 -8.60
C ILE A 219 8.47 5.46 -8.02
N GLY A 220 7.56 5.90 -8.91
CA GLY A 220 6.26 6.41 -8.50
C GLY A 220 5.67 7.43 -9.46
N GLY A 221 4.41 7.77 -9.26
CA GLY A 221 3.75 8.79 -10.07
C GLY A 221 4.48 10.14 -9.98
N LEU A 222 4.72 10.79 -11.11
CA LEU A 222 5.38 12.11 -11.18
C LEU A 222 4.44 13.19 -10.62
N ARG A 223 4.31 13.20 -9.28
CA ARG A 223 3.40 14.04 -8.50
C ARG A 223 4.15 14.66 -7.32
N ARG A 224 3.59 15.72 -6.75
CA ARG A 224 4.18 16.41 -5.59
C ARG A 224 4.55 15.45 -4.44
N GLN A 225 3.76 14.40 -4.22
CA GLN A 225 3.98 13.45 -3.14
C GLN A 225 5.39 12.83 -3.16
N LYS A 226 5.88 12.47 -4.35
CA LYS A 226 7.15 11.74 -4.51
C LYS A 226 8.39 12.62 -4.43
N ASP A 227 8.22 13.92 -4.50
CA ASP A 227 9.28 14.93 -4.37
C ASP A 227 10.57 14.61 -5.14
N PHE A 228 10.42 14.16 -6.38
CA PHE A 228 11.55 13.93 -7.26
C PHE A 228 12.45 15.16 -7.50
N PRO A 229 11.99 16.42 -7.39
CA PRO A 229 12.90 17.56 -7.41
C PRO A 229 13.99 17.50 -6.33
N THR A 230 13.66 17.06 -5.11
CA THR A 230 14.67 16.87 -4.05
C THR A 230 15.64 15.75 -4.44
N LEU A 231 15.15 14.63 -5.00
CA LEU A 231 16.02 13.55 -5.49
C LEU A 231 16.97 14.01 -6.61
N LEU A 232 16.51 14.80 -7.60
CA LEU A 232 17.35 15.33 -8.68
C LEU A 232 18.47 16.22 -8.11
N ARG A 233 18.18 17.08 -7.16
CA ARG A 233 19.19 17.96 -6.54
C ARG A 233 20.23 17.17 -5.75
N ALA A 234 19.77 16.18 -4.96
CA ALA A 234 20.67 15.28 -4.22
C ALA A 234 21.54 14.45 -5.16
N PHE A 235 20.95 13.93 -6.25
CA PHE A 235 21.68 13.21 -7.28
C PHE A 235 22.76 14.09 -7.95
N ALA A 236 22.46 15.33 -8.28
CA ALA A 236 23.43 16.26 -8.88
C ALA A 236 24.64 16.50 -7.95
N GLN A 237 24.44 16.49 -6.64
CA GLN A 237 25.54 16.57 -5.67
C GLN A 237 26.36 15.27 -5.61
N LEU A 238 25.68 14.13 -5.56
CA LEU A 238 26.33 12.81 -5.53
C LEU A 238 27.17 12.57 -6.78
N ARG A 239 26.64 12.87 -7.96
CA ARG A 239 27.29 12.66 -9.23
C ARG A 239 28.62 13.44 -9.38
N ARG A 240 28.78 14.57 -8.67
CA ARG A 240 30.05 15.32 -8.63
C ARG A 240 31.14 14.57 -7.84
N GLN A 241 30.76 13.62 -7.00
CA GLN A 241 31.67 12.88 -6.12
C GLN A 241 32.05 11.51 -6.69
N GLN A 242 31.11 10.86 -7.40
CA GLN A 242 31.37 9.58 -8.07
C GLN A 242 30.47 9.40 -9.29
N PRO A 243 30.92 8.67 -10.34
CA PRO A 243 30.10 8.31 -11.48
C PRO A 243 28.88 7.50 -11.05
N CYS A 244 27.70 7.97 -11.41
CA CYS A 244 26.44 7.26 -11.18
C CYS A 244 25.37 7.82 -12.12
N ARG A 245 24.26 7.11 -12.26
CA ARG A 245 23.14 7.49 -13.13
C ARG A 245 21.84 7.51 -12.35
N LEU A 246 20.85 8.26 -12.79
CA LEU A 246 19.53 8.33 -12.18
C LEU A 246 18.46 7.89 -13.17
N MET A 247 17.64 6.92 -12.76
CA MET A 247 16.41 6.54 -13.46
C MET A 247 15.19 6.82 -12.60
N ILE A 248 14.14 7.38 -13.18
CA ILE A 248 12.84 7.51 -12.54
C ILE A 248 11.79 6.78 -13.37
N LEU A 249 11.15 5.77 -12.75
CA LEU A 249 10.04 5.02 -13.32
C LEU A 249 8.71 5.63 -12.87
N GLY A 250 7.84 5.90 -13.83
CA GLY A 250 6.51 6.41 -13.59
C GLY A 250 6.13 7.56 -14.51
N GLN A 251 4.89 7.97 -14.44
CA GLN A 251 4.33 9.05 -15.26
C GLN A 251 3.46 9.98 -14.42
N GLY A 252 3.27 11.20 -14.90
CA GLY A 252 2.45 12.18 -14.20
C GLY A 252 2.67 13.61 -14.72
N ASN A 253 1.99 14.55 -14.09
CA ASN A 253 1.93 15.95 -14.54
C ASN A 253 3.18 16.79 -14.22
N LYS A 254 4.23 16.19 -13.65
CA LYS A 254 5.48 16.88 -13.30
C LYS A 254 6.64 16.55 -14.25
N GLU A 255 6.40 15.79 -15.31
CA GLU A 255 7.44 15.37 -16.25
C GLU A 255 8.23 16.54 -16.84
N ALA A 256 7.55 17.53 -17.43
CA ALA A 256 8.20 18.70 -18.00
C ALA A 256 9.04 19.49 -16.99
N GLN A 257 8.53 19.64 -15.76
CA GLN A 257 9.25 20.29 -14.67
C GLN A 257 10.52 19.55 -14.28
N LEU A 258 10.50 18.21 -14.27
CA LEU A 258 11.68 17.40 -13.92
C LEU A 258 12.72 17.44 -15.02
N LYS A 259 12.33 17.40 -16.30
CA LYS A 259 13.25 17.58 -17.44
C LYS A 259 13.92 18.95 -17.42
N GLN A 260 13.15 20.02 -17.17
CA GLN A 260 13.72 21.37 -17.04
C GLN A 260 14.73 21.43 -15.89
N LEU A 261 14.38 20.89 -14.72
CA LEU A 261 15.27 20.87 -13.55
C LEU A 261 16.56 20.09 -13.82
N ALA A 262 16.50 18.98 -14.59
CA ALA A 262 17.69 18.23 -14.98
C ALA A 262 18.64 19.08 -15.83
N GLY A 263 18.13 19.88 -16.78
CA GLY A 263 18.91 20.84 -17.53
C GLY A 263 19.54 21.95 -16.68
N GLU A 264 18.76 22.52 -15.74
CA GLU A 264 19.27 23.51 -14.78
C GLU A 264 20.40 22.97 -13.90
N LEU A 265 20.37 21.66 -13.59
CA LEU A 265 21.39 20.96 -12.78
C LEU A 265 22.55 20.38 -13.61
N ALA A 266 22.49 20.45 -14.94
CA ALA A 266 23.44 19.85 -15.88
C ALA A 266 23.68 18.34 -15.65
N ILE A 267 22.59 17.57 -15.54
CA ILE A 267 22.58 16.11 -15.31
C ILE A 267 21.85 15.32 -16.38
N GLU A 268 21.50 15.93 -17.52
CA GLU A 268 20.63 15.34 -18.56
C GLU A 268 21.20 14.05 -19.14
N GLU A 269 22.51 13.97 -19.30
CA GLU A 269 23.17 12.78 -19.87
C GLU A 269 23.14 11.57 -18.93
N ASP A 270 23.07 11.80 -17.62
CA ASP A 270 23.04 10.76 -16.59
C ASP A 270 21.67 10.59 -15.94
N PHE A 271 20.61 11.20 -16.51
CA PHE A 271 19.26 11.15 -16.02
C PHE A 271 18.27 10.66 -17.07
N ARG A 272 17.39 9.71 -16.68
CA ARG A 272 16.27 9.25 -17.51
C ARG A 272 14.94 9.24 -16.77
N LEU A 273 13.91 9.78 -17.42
CA LEU A 273 12.50 9.50 -17.10
C LEU A 273 12.05 8.36 -18.02
N VAL A 274 11.98 7.15 -17.48
CA VAL A 274 11.69 5.93 -18.26
C VAL A 274 10.21 5.85 -18.63
N GLY A 275 9.35 6.52 -17.87
CA GLY A 275 7.90 6.39 -18.02
C GLY A 275 7.32 5.26 -17.16
N PHE A 276 6.09 4.87 -17.46
CA PHE A 276 5.46 3.72 -16.82
C PHE A 276 6.05 2.43 -17.35
N VAL A 277 6.34 1.50 -16.45
CA VAL A 277 6.82 0.15 -16.79
C VAL A 277 5.93 -0.89 -16.12
N ASP A 278 5.62 -1.97 -16.84
CA ASP A 278 4.78 -3.06 -16.31
C ASP A 278 5.54 -3.90 -15.29
N ASN A 279 6.84 -4.10 -15.51
CA ASN A 279 7.72 -4.85 -14.62
C ASN A 279 8.80 -3.94 -14.00
N PRO A 280 8.56 -3.31 -12.85
CA PRO A 280 9.56 -2.51 -12.15
C PRO A 280 10.57 -3.36 -11.36
N TYR A 281 10.30 -4.66 -11.15
CA TYR A 281 11.10 -5.51 -10.26
C TYR A 281 12.49 -5.81 -10.82
N VAL A 282 12.61 -5.96 -12.14
CA VAL A 282 13.91 -6.11 -12.79
C VAL A 282 14.79 -4.86 -12.62
N TYR A 283 14.19 -3.67 -12.69
CA TYR A 283 14.90 -2.41 -12.41
C TYR A 283 15.33 -2.34 -10.93
N LEU A 284 14.45 -2.67 -10.01
CA LEU A 284 14.78 -2.71 -8.57
C LEU A 284 15.93 -3.69 -8.30
N LYS A 285 15.87 -4.88 -8.86
CA LYS A 285 16.86 -5.94 -8.64
C LYS A 285 18.28 -5.53 -9.08
N HIS A 286 18.39 -4.80 -10.17
CA HIS A 286 19.66 -4.39 -10.78
C HIS A 286 20.08 -2.95 -10.46
N ALA A 287 19.25 -2.18 -9.75
CA ALA A 287 19.65 -0.86 -9.28
C ALA A 287 20.74 -0.94 -8.21
N GLY A 288 21.72 -0.07 -8.29
CA GLY A 288 22.72 0.08 -7.25
C GLY A 288 22.13 0.67 -5.96
N LEU A 289 21.06 1.50 -6.08
CA LEU A 289 20.39 2.13 -4.95
C LEU A 289 18.94 2.48 -5.30
N PHE A 290 18.00 2.14 -4.45
CA PHE A 290 16.63 2.66 -4.51
C PHE A 290 16.47 3.88 -3.57
N VAL A 291 15.81 4.94 -4.01
CA VAL A 291 15.56 6.13 -3.21
C VAL A 291 14.08 6.49 -3.17
N LEU A 292 13.53 6.57 -1.95
CA LEU A 292 12.21 7.09 -1.68
C LEU A 292 12.32 8.52 -1.14
N SER A 293 12.06 9.53 -1.97
CA SER A 293 12.14 10.96 -1.61
C SER A 293 10.80 11.59 -1.19
N SER A 294 9.82 10.77 -0.82
CA SER A 294 8.43 11.18 -0.63
C SER A 294 8.22 12.19 0.50
N LEU A 295 7.27 13.11 0.32
CA LEU A 295 6.83 14.05 1.35
C LEU A 295 5.85 13.42 2.35
N TRP A 296 5.10 12.41 1.98
CA TRP A 296 4.17 11.61 2.81
C TRP A 296 3.87 10.28 2.15
N GLU A 297 3.67 9.26 2.98
CA GLU A 297 3.26 7.92 2.55
C GLU A 297 2.17 7.35 3.49
N GLY A 298 1.80 6.12 3.32
CA GLY A 298 1.05 5.30 4.28
C GLY A 298 1.90 4.10 4.68
N SER A 299 2.18 3.25 3.69
CA SER A 299 3.14 2.15 3.72
C SER A 299 3.65 2.01 2.28
N PRO A 300 4.84 2.55 1.95
CA PRO A 300 5.35 2.60 0.58
C PRO A 300 5.73 1.21 0.07
N ASN A 301 4.86 0.61 -0.75
CA ASN A 301 5.06 -0.74 -1.28
C ASN A 301 6.41 -0.88 -2.00
N VAL A 302 6.80 0.11 -2.79
CA VAL A 302 8.04 0.07 -3.57
C VAL A 302 9.30 0.01 -2.69
N LEU A 303 9.30 0.62 -1.50
CA LEU A 303 10.39 0.47 -0.54
C LEU A 303 10.44 -0.97 0.01
N THR A 304 9.29 -1.55 0.32
CA THR A 304 9.19 -2.96 0.72
C THR A 304 9.67 -3.89 -0.40
N GLU A 305 9.31 -3.61 -1.65
CA GLU A 305 9.74 -4.37 -2.83
C GLU A 305 11.25 -4.29 -3.05
N ALA A 306 11.84 -3.10 -2.93
CA ALA A 306 13.28 -2.91 -3.03
C ALA A 306 14.03 -3.74 -1.97
N LEU A 307 13.64 -3.62 -0.70
CA LEU A 307 14.24 -4.39 0.39
C LEU A 307 14.03 -5.91 0.23
N ALA A 308 12.88 -6.35 -0.26
CA ALA A 308 12.60 -7.76 -0.53
C ALA A 308 13.47 -8.34 -1.65
N LEU A 309 13.86 -7.53 -2.62
CA LEU A 309 14.81 -7.90 -3.67
C LEU A 309 16.27 -7.77 -3.24
N GLY A 310 16.53 -7.28 -2.03
CA GLY A 310 17.87 -7.05 -1.50
C GLY A 310 18.55 -5.79 -2.04
N THR A 311 17.77 -4.86 -2.61
CA THR A 311 18.29 -3.60 -3.16
C THR A 311 18.63 -2.63 -2.05
N PRO A 312 19.86 -2.12 -1.94
CA PRO A 312 20.20 -1.04 -1.02
C PRO A 312 19.25 0.13 -1.18
N SER A 313 18.82 0.74 -0.08
CA SER A 313 17.75 1.74 -0.13
C SER A 313 18.04 2.91 0.80
N VAL A 314 17.57 4.10 0.41
CA VAL A 314 17.52 5.31 1.25
C VAL A 314 16.10 5.85 1.19
N SER A 315 15.58 6.34 2.30
CA SER A 315 14.23 6.92 2.36
C SER A 315 14.20 8.25 3.10
N THR A 316 13.31 9.14 2.72
CA THR A 316 12.91 10.23 3.60
C THR A 316 12.14 9.69 4.80
N ASP A 317 12.36 10.29 5.98
CA ASP A 317 11.57 10.05 7.20
C ASP A 317 10.23 10.82 7.12
N CYS A 318 9.49 10.54 6.06
CA CYS A 318 8.17 11.14 5.89
C CYS A 318 7.14 10.46 6.81
N PRO A 319 6.05 11.19 7.18
CA PRO A 319 5.01 10.64 8.04
C PRO A 319 4.49 9.29 7.58
N SER A 320 4.44 8.34 8.49
CA SER A 320 4.02 6.94 8.32
C SER A 320 4.99 6.05 7.54
N GLY A 321 4.86 4.77 7.64
CA GLY A 321 5.44 3.71 6.83
C GLY A 321 6.97 3.60 6.74
N PRO A 322 7.72 4.57 6.20
CA PRO A 322 9.16 4.42 6.02
C PRO A 322 9.90 4.07 7.31
N PHE A 323 9.61 4.76 8.41
CA PHE A 323 10.21 4.49 9.72
C PHE A 323 10.03 3.02 10.15
N GLU A 324 8.84 2.46 9.94
CA GLU A 324 8.51 1.08 10.31
C GLU A 324 9.16 0.06 9.37
N ILE A 325 9.13 0.31 8.05
CA ILE A 325 9.68 -0.59 7.04
C ILE A 325 11.21 -0.66 7.17
N THR A 326 11.88 0.47 7.43
CA THR A 326 13.32 0.55 7.57
C THR A 326 13.84 0.15 8.95
N ARG A 327 12.94 -0.23 9.89
CA ARG A 327 13.27 -0.48 11.29
C ARG A 327 13.99 0.72 11.91
N ALA A 328 13.36 1.89 11.85
CA ALA A 328 13.90 3.15 12.34
C ALA A 328 15.28 3.54 11.71
N GLY A 329 15.48 3.22 10.44
CA GLY A 329 16.72 3.53 9.71
C GLY A 329 17.79 2.43 9.78
N GLU A 330 17.55 1.31 10.49
CA GLU A 330 18.53 0.22 10.64
C GLU A 330 18.91 -0.46 9.31
N VAL A 331 17.93 -0.63 8.40
CA VAL A 331 18.15 -1.34 7.13
C VAL A 331 18.13 -0.42 5.90
N ALA A 332 17.70 0.82 6.06
CA ALA A 332 17.81 1.86 5.04
C ALA A 332 17.83 3.22 5.76
N PRO A 333 18.85 4.05 5.56
CA PRO A 333 18.94 5.35 6.20
C PRO A 333 17.70 6.20 5.98
N LEU A 334 17.29 6.90 7.05
CA LEU A 334 16.19 7.86 7.03
C LEU A 334 16.75 9.28 7.03
N VAL A 335 16.25 10.12 6.12
CA VAL A 335 16.67 11.50 5.93
C VAL A 335 15.47 12.42 6.11
N GLU A 336 15.66 13.58 6.70
CA GLU A 336 14.59 14.57 6.85
C GLU A 336 13.97 14.94 5.49
N VAL A 337 12.65 15.14 5.47
CA VAL A 337 11.92 15.49 4.25
C VAL A 337 12.42 16.83 3.69
N GLY A 338 12.85 16.82 2.43
CA GLY A 338 13.36 18.02 1.73
C GLY A 338 14.84 18.33 1.98
N ASP A 339 15.53 17.54 2.84
CA ASP A 339 16.98 17.71 3.06
C ASP A 339 17.77 17.12 1.90
N VAL A 340 18.18 17.97 0.98
CA VAL A 340 18.96 17.62 -0.23
C VAL A 340 20.34 17.12 0.15
N ASP A 341 21.01 17.77 1.09
CA ASP A 341 22.41 17.48 1.47
C ASP A 341 22.48 16.18 2.24
N GLY A 342 21.57 15.99 3.20
CA GLY A 342 21.43 14.72 3.92
C GLY A 342 21.11 13.56 3.01
N LEU A 343 20.24 13.76 2.01
CA LEU A 343 19.88 12.73 1.04
C LEU A 343 21.09 12.35 0.16
N ALA A 344 21.85 13.32 -0.34
CA ALA A 344 23.05 13.09 -1.13
C ALA A 344 24.11 12.32 -0.33
N LYS A 345 24.32 12.71 0.94
CA LYS A 345 25.25 12.03 1.85
C LYS A 345 24.82 10.59 2.14
N ALA A 346 23.54 10.36 2.44
CA ALA A 346 23.01 9.02 2.71
C ALA A 346 23.12 8.12 1.48
N MET A 347 22.84 8.66 0.27
CA MET A 347 23.01 7.94 -0.99
C MET A 347 24.47 7.52 -1.21
N LEU A 348 25.44 8.44 -1.03
CA LEU A 348 26.86 8.16 -1.18
C LEU A 348 27.31 7.05 -0.21
N GLN A 349 26.94 7.16 1.06
CA GLN A 349 27.30 6.19 2.08
C GLN A 349 26.72 4.81 1.77
N THR A 350 25.43 4.74 1.39
CA THR A 350 24.76 3.45 1.11
C THR A 350 25.31 2.78 -0.16
N LEU A 351 25.74 3.54 -1.17
CA LEU A 351 26.40 2.99 -2.36
C LEU A 351 27.77 2.42 -2.04
N ASN A 352 28.55 3.07 -1.17
CA ASN A 352 29.89 2.63 -0.83
C ASN A 352 29.92 1.49 0.20
N GLU A 353 28.94 1.45 1.08
CA GLU A 353 28.83 0.49 2.18
C GLU A 353 27.43 -0.16 2.20
N PRO A 354 27.03 -0.92 1.16
CA PRO A 354 25.71 -1.53 1.11
C PRO A 354 25.58 -2.62 2.17
N LEU A 355 24.41 -2.70 2.79
CA LEU A 355 24.10 -3.79 3.72
C LEU A 355 23.92 -5.11 2.97
N ASP A 356 24.17 -6.23 3.69
CA ASP A 356 23.90 -7.58 3.18
C ASP A 356 22.44 -7.69 2.70
N PRO A 357 22.18 -8.11 1.44
CA PRO A 357 20.84 -8.31 0.91
C PRO A 357 19.92 -9.16 1.80
N LYS A 358 20.46 -10.17 2.49
CA LYS A 358 19.69 -11.01 3.41
C LYS A 358 19.18 -10.22 4.62
N LYS A 359 19.94 -9.24 5.11
CA LYS A 359 19.51 -8.36 6.20
C LYS A 359 18.33 -7.49 5.74
N LEU A 360 18.39 -6.95 4.52
CA LEU A 360 17.32 -6.17 3.91
C LEU A 360 16.04 -7.00 3.75
N GLN A 361 16.15 -8.18 3.16
CA GLN A 361 15.05 -9.12 2.94
C GLN A 361 14.37 -9.53 4.26
N SER A 362 15.17 -9.84 5.29
CA SER A 362 14.63 -10.23 6.60
C SER A 362 13.78 -9.14 7.26
N ALA A 363 14.09 -7.87 7.00
CA ALA A 363 13.37 -6.74 7.57
C ALA A 363 11.90 -6.67 7.10
N VAL A 364 11.63 -7.17 5.91
CA VAL A 364 10.30 -7.11 5.28
C VAL A 364 9.62 -8.46 5.12
N SER A 365 10.14 -9.52 5.73
CA SER A 365 9.63 -10.89 5.62
C SER A 365 8.16 -11.07 6.05
N GLU A 366 7.61 -10.13 6.82
CA GLU A 366 6.21 -10.12 7.27
C GLU A 366 5.21 -9.58 6.21
N TYR A 367 5.69 -8.98 5.12
CA TYR A 367 4.86 -8.33 4.12
C TYR A 367 4.35 -9.27 3.02
N THR A 368 4.14 -10.55 3.36
CA THR A 368 3.68 -11.59 2.42
C THR A 368 2.15 -11.68 2.34
N LEU A 369 1.64 -12.31 1.27
CA LEU A 369 0.21 -12.55 1.08
C LEU A 369 -0.41 -13.30 2.26
N GLU A 370 0.22 -14.40 2.67
CA GLU A 370 -0.33 -15.28 3.71
C GLU A 370 -0.33 -14.62 5.10
N ARG A 371 0.80 -14.00 5.50
CA ARG A 371 0.90 -13.34 6.81
C ARG A 371 -0.10 -12.19 6.94
N SER A 372 -0.21 -11.37 5.89
CA SER A 372 -1.20 -10.31 5.84
C SER A 372 -2.62 -10.87 5.93
N ALA A 373 -2.97 -11.91 5.17
CA ALA A 373 -4.29 -12.53 5.19
C ALA A 373 -4.66 -13.09 6.58
N ARG A 374 -3.73 -13.76 7.25
CA ARG A 374 -3.94 -14.25 8.63
C ARG A 374 -4.16 -13.09 9.61
N SER A 375 -3.43 -11.98 9.45
CA SER A 375 -3.62 -10.77 10.25
C SER A 375 -4.99 -10.13 10.00
N TYR A 376 -5.48 -10.13 8.75
CA TYR A 376 -6.84 -9.69 8.42
C TYR A 376 -7.91 -10.54 9.10
N LEU A 377 -7.79 -11.87 9.05
CA LEU A 377 -8.75 -12.76 9.74
C LEU A 377 -8.76 -12.52 11.25
N ALA A 378 -7.58 -12.42 11.87
CA ALA A 378 -7.47 -12.12 13.31
C ALA A 378 -8.13 -10.79 13.65
N ALA A 379 -7.88 -9.72 12.87
CA ALA A 379 -8.50 -8.40 13.05
C ALA A 379 -10.04 -8.44 12.89
N PHE A 380 -10.52 -9.36 12.05
CA PHE A 380 -11.95 -9.57 11.85
C PHE A 380 -12.58 -10.50 12.90
N GLY A 381 -11.78 -11.09 13.81
CA GLY A 381 -12.25 -12.11 14.74
C GLY A 381 -12.82 -13.34 14.03
N LEU A 382 -12.21 -13.71 12.91
CA LEU A 382 -12.55 -14.88 12.11
C LEU A 382 -11.40 -15.89 12.16
N THR A 383 -11.72 -17.17 12.08
CA THR A 383 -10.73 -18.26 12.02
C THR A 383 -10.56 -18.73 10.58
N ALA A 384 -9.32 -19.05 10.20
CA ALA A 384 -9.08 -19.69 8.90
C ALA A 384 -9.78 -21.05 8.86
N PRO A 385 -10.37 -21.45 7.72
CA PRO A 385 -10.85 -22.82 7.55
C PRO A 385 -9.71 -23.80 7.82
N VAL A 386 -10.02 -24.92 8.49
CA VAL A 386 -9.08 -26.03 8.60
C VAL A 386 -8.80 -26.51 7.17
N ALA A 387 -7.52 -26.55 6.78
CA ALA A 387 -7.17 -27.12 5.49
C ALA A 387 -7.76 -28.52 5.44
N ALA A 388 -8.63 -28.79 4.47
CA ALA A 388 -9.00 -30.15 4.17
C ALA A 388 -7.72 -30.83 3.65
N ASP A 389 -7.18 -31.76 4.45
CA ASP A 389 -6.05 -32.58 4.04
C ASP A 389 -6.46 -33.27 2.71
N GLY A 390 -5.84 -32.81 1.61
CA GLY A 390 -6.00 -33.37 0.29
C GLY A 390 -4.94 -34.42 -0.02
#